data_8b4edb7207042af3a855635363dff8fe
#
_entry.id   8b4edb7207042af3a855635363dff8fe
#
_cell.length_a   1.000
_cell.length_b   1.000
_cell.length_c   1.000
_cell.angle_alpha   90.00
_cell.angle_beta   90.00
_cell.angle_gamma   90.00
#
_symmetry.space_group_name_H-M   'P 1'
#
loop_
_entity.id
_entity.type
_entity.pdbx_description
1 polymer ?
#
loop_
_entity_poly.entity_id
_entity_poly.type
_entity_poly.pdbx_seq_one_letter_code
_entity_poly.pdbx_strand_id
1 'polypeptide(L)'
;RLHGAGFFQRSLLSNTSPPIDAFSLAAKFQNVEYKFIHGSLLGVQLDSNGRPVPTFGFWAEVGAYLQLPPKYVAIHQLTFKPSWGEFGLWESLIYSNRGIDMAYLNPLSFLKSVEHSLRDRDNSAMGAWASVRPFKNVQIKGSYFLDDLVFSLIGTDYWSNKAAFNIGVQYSTPLGVDAALEYAKVFPYTFSHFNVQNATTNDGLQML
;
A
#
# COMPACT_ATOMS: atom_id res chain seq x y z
N ARG A 1 5.69 10.28 -7.37
CA ARG A 1 4.56 9.34 -7.35
C ARG A 1 5.03 8.02 -6.82
N LEU A 2 4.26 7.41 -5.94
CA LEU A 2 4.38 5.98 -5.62
C LEU A 2 3.75 5.21 -6.78
N HIS A 3 4.49 4.24 -7.31
CA HIS A 3 4.04 3.48 -8.46
C HIS A 3 3.66 2.08 -8.00
N GLY A 4 2.37 1.74 -8.13
CA GLY A 4 1.95 0.36 -8.30
C GLY A 4 1.58 0.17 -9.77
N ALA A 5 1.84 -0.99 -10.35
CA ALA A 5 1.51 -1.22 -11.74
C ALA A 5 0.08 -1.73 -11.87
N GLY A 6 -0.70 -1.03 -12.61
CA GLY A 6 -2.05 -1.34 -13.06
C GLY A 6 -2.52 -0.22 -13.98
N PHE A 7 -3.44 -0.50 -14.86
CA PHE A 7 -4.07 0.53 -15.69
C PHE A 7 -5.18 1.22 -14.92
N PHE A 8 -5.97 0.45 -14.20
CA PHE A 8 -7.12 0.89 -13.42
C PHE A 8 -6.89 0.76 -11.92
N GLN A 9 -6.16 -0.26 -11.47
CA GLN A 9 -5.88 -0.53 -10.06
C GLN A 9 -4.38 -0.44 -9.74
N ARG A 10 -4.06 -0.08 -8.49
CA ARG A 10 -2.69 0.03 -7.99
C ARG A 10 -2.58 -0.70 -6.66
N SER A 11 -1.46 -1.37 -6.45
CA SER A 11 -1.24 -2.22 -5.28
C SER A 11 -0.62 -1.52 -4.07
N LEU A 12 -0.09 -0.31 -4.24
CA LEU A 12 0.59 0.39 -3.13
C LEU A 12 -0.24 1.58 -2.60
N LEU A 13 -0.69 2.44 -3.50
CA LEU A 13 -1.61 3.53 -3.15
C LEU A 13 -2.60 3.74 -4.29
N SER A 14 -3.88 3.77 -3.96
CA SER A 14 -4.95 4.10 -4.90
C SER A 14 -4.82 5.53 -5.42
N ASN A 15 -5.30 5.78 -6.63
CA ASN A 15 -5.43 7.14 -7.16
C ASN A 15 -6.47 7.97 -6.41
N THR A 16 -7.37 7.31 -5.68
CA THR A 16 -8.44 7.90 -4.88
C THR A 16 -8.11 7.94 -3.40
N SER A 17 -6.90 7.53 -3.02
CA SER A 17 -6.43 7.64 -1.64
C SER A 17 -6.48 9.09 -1.16
N PRO A 18 -6.96 9.35 0.06
CA PRO A 18 -6.88 10.67 0.67
C PRO A 18 -5.45 11.19 0.70
N PRO A 19 -5.25 12.53 0.65
CA PRO A 19 -3.93 13.13 0.82
C PRO A 19 -3.33 12.74 2.17
N ILE A 20 -2.02 12.56 2.20
CA ILE A 20 -1.26 12.31 3.43
C ILE A 20 -0.15 13.34 3.57
N ASP A 21 0.05 13.86 4.77
CA ASP A 21 1.19 14.68 5.12
C ASP A 21 2.39 13.77 5.36
N ALA A 22 3.43 13.90 4.55
CA ALA A 22 4.52 12.96 4.57
C ALA A 22 5.88 13.63 4.37
N PHE A 23 6.88 13.12 5.09
CA PHE A 23 8.29 13.32 4.78
C PHE A 23 8.74 12.24 3.79
N SER A 24 9.52 12.61 2.79
CA SER A 24 10.05 11.66 1.83
C SER A 24 11.51 11.92 1.49
N LEU A 25 12.26 10.83 1.30
CA LEU A 25 13.61 10.82 0.75
C LEU A 25 13.61 10.02 -0.55
N ALA A 26 14.33 10.49 -1.55
CA ALA A 26 14.53 9.76 -2.79
C ALA A 26 16.01 9.82 -3.19
N ALA A 27 16.54 8.68 -3.60
CA ALA A 27 17.88 8.56 -4.17
C ALA A 27 17.77 7.85 -5.52
N LYS A 28 18.48 8.38 -6.52
CA LYS A 28 18.51 7.83 -7.85
C LYS A 28 19.96 7.63 -8.30
N PHE A 29 20.26 6.42 -8.72
CA PHE A 29 21.55 6.09 -9.33
C PHE A 29 21.32 5.28 -10.61
N GLN A 30 21.71 5.85 -11.75
CA GLN A 30 21.47 5.27 -13.07
C GLN A 30 19.98 4.87 -13.25
N ASN A 31 19.72 3.58 -13.42
CA ASN A 31 18.40 3.01 -13.64
C ASN A 31 17.73 2.53 -12.35
N VAL A 32 18.35 2.77 -11.19
CA VAL A 32 17.80 2.40 -9.87
C VAL A 32 17.33 3.64 -9.15
N GLU A 33 16.13 3.57 -8.59
CA GLU A 33 15.56 4.62 -7.75
C GLU A 33 15.07 3.99 -6.45
N TYR A 34 15.52 4.54 -5.33
CA TYR A 34 15.03 4.20 -4.00
C TYR A 34 14.20 5.36 -3.44
N LYS A 35 13.06 5.04 -2.82
CA LYS A 35 12.23 6.00 -2.11
C LYS A 35 11.89 5.49 -0.72
N PHE A 36 11.99 6.41 0.23
CA PHE A 36 11.48 6.26 1.58
C PHE A 36 10.42 7.33 1.83
N ILE A 37 9.30 6.95 2.43
CA ILE A 37 8.23 7.86 2.84
C ILE A 37 7.81 7.49 4.24
N HIS A 38 7.66 8.52 5.08
CA HIS A 38 7.00 8.39 6.37
C HIS A 38 5.90 9.44 6.46
N GLY A 39 4.65 9.01 6.61
CA GLY A 39 3.48 9.87 6.55
C GLY A 39 2.57 9.75 7.77
N SER A 40 1.85 10.82 8.06
CA SER A 40 0.79 10.86 9.05
C SER A 40 -0.53 10.51 8.39
N LEU A 41 -1.26 9.60 9.02
CA LEU A 41 -2.60 9.18 8.62
C LEU A 41 -3.60 9.63 9.68
N LEU A 42 -4.87 9.68 9.32
CA LEU A 42 -5.95 9.86 10.28
C LEU A 42 -6.37 8.49 10.81
N GLY A 43 -6.34 8.36 12.13
CA GLY A 43 -6.85 7.19 12.82
C GLY A 43 -8.38 7.14 12.79
N VAL A 44 -8.94 6.08 13.31
CA VAL A 44 -10.39 5.91 13.45
C VAL A 44 -10.74 5.91 14.93
N GLN A 45 -11.77 6.66 15.31
CA GLN A 45 -12.33 6.55 16.65
C GLN A 45 -13.10 5.24 16.78
N LEU A 46 -12.93 4.55 17.90
CA LEU A 46 -13.67 3.33 18.21
C LEU A 46 -14.69 3.61 19.33
N ASP A 47 -15.85 2.97 19.23
CA ASP A 47 -16.84 2.93 20.33
C ASP A 47 -16.37 1.99 21.46
N SER A 48 -17.17 1.90 22.51
CA SER A 48 -16.91 1.00 23.66
C SER A 48 -16.84 -0.50 23.29
N ASN A 49 -17.33 -0.87 22.10
CA ASN A 49 -17.31 -2.24 21.59
C ASN A 49 -16.16 -2.45 20.58
N GLY A 50 -15.28 -1.45 20.39
CA GLY A 50 -14.18 -1.51 19.45
C GLY A 50 -14.59 -1.36 17.97
N ARG A 51 -15.78 -0.83 17.69
CA ARG A 51 -16.24 -0.60 16.31
C ARG A 51 -15.91 0.80 15.86
N PRO A 52 -15.53 1.00 14.58
CA PRO A 52 -15.30 2.33 14.03
C PRO A 52 -16.55 3.22 14.16
N VAL A 53 -16.35 4.40 14.70
CA VAL A 53 -17.39 5.44 14.76
C VAL A 53 -17.20 6.35 13.56
N PRO A 54 -18.24 6.58 12.73
CA PRO A 54 -18.15 7.53 11.63
C PRO A 54 -17.77 8.93 12.15
N THR A 55 -16.70 9.48 11.64
CA THR A 55 -16.25 10.85 11.99
C THR A 55 -16.93 11.91 11.13
N PHE A 56 -17.72 11.50 10.13
CA PHE A 56 -18.46 12.37 9.24
C PHE A 56 -19.90 12.53 9.69
N GLY A 57 -20.37 13.77 9.82
CA GLY A 57 -21.76 14.10 10.05
C GLY A 57 -21.92 15.34 10.93
N PHE A 58 -23.16 15.79 11.05
CA PHE A 58 -23.58 16.98 11.82
C PHE A 58 -22.99 17.07 13.25
N TRP A 59 -22.73 15.94 13.88
CA TRP A 59 -22.16 15.88 15.22
C TRP A 59 -20.66 16.20 15.30
N ALA A 60 -19.94 16.11 14.20
CA ALA A 60 -18.54 16.54 14.13
C ALA A 60 -18.43 18.08 14.21
N GLU A 61 -19.47 18.81 13.83
CA GLU A 61 -19.53 20.27 13.88
C GLU A 61 -19.85 20.82 15.28
N VAL A 62 -20.40 20.02 16.18
CA VAL A 62 -20.85 20.47 17.51
C VAL A 62 -19.74 20.39 18.56
N GLY A 63 -18.47 20.57 18.15
CA GLY A 63 -17.42 20.94 19.11
C GLY A 63 -16.82 19.79 19.92
N ALA A 64 -17.14 18.54 19.64
CA ALA A 64 -16.33 17.43 20.09
C ALA A 64 -15.09 17.38 19.17
N TYR A 65 -14.02 18.02 19.55
CA TYR A 65 -12.70 17.78 19.00
C TYR A 65 -12.36 16.32 19.29
N LEU A 66 -12.79 15.43 18.42
CA LEU A 66 -12.44 14.03 18.48
C LEU A 66 -10.92 13.93 18.31
N GLN A 67 -10.22 13.66 19.38
CA GLN A 67 -8.80 13.35 19.30
C GLN A 67 -8.69 11.97 18.62
N LEU A 68 -8.51 12.00 17.30
CA LEU A 68 -8.23 10.78 16.57
C LEU A 68 -6.90 10.21 17.05
N PRO A 69 -6.79 8.89 17.25
CA PRO A 69 -5.54 8.29 17.64
C PRO A 69 -4.48 8.54 16.56
N PRO A 70 -3.23 8.83 16.94
CA PRO A 70 -2.17 9.01 15.98
C PRO A 70 -1.97 7.72 15.17
N LYS A 71 -1.82 7.88 13.85
CA LYS A 71 -1.63 6.80 12.90
C LYS A 71 -0.59 7.22 11.87
N TYR A 72 0.28 6.31 11.49
CA TYR A 72 1.38 6.58 10.59
C TYR A 72 1.56 5.45 9.58
N VAL A 73 2.21 5.80 8.47
CA VAL A 73 2.66 4.84 7.46
C VAL A 73 4.14 5.08 7.16
N ALA A 74 4.91 4.00 7.10
CA ALA A 74 6.25 3.98 6.54
C ALA A 74 6.23 3.18 5.24
N ILE A 75 6.91 3.66 4.20
CA ILE A 75 6.97 3.00 2.89
C ILE A 75 8.39 3.04 2.37
N HIS A 76 8.89 1.91 1.92
CA HIS A 76 10.12 1.78 1.13
C HIS A 76 9.78 1.29 -0.26
N GLN A 77 10.39 1.86 -1.27
CA GLN A 77 10.22 1.44 -2.65
C GLN A 77 11.56 1.44 -3.37
N LEU A 78 11.91 0.30 -3.96
CA LEU A 78 13.04 0.15 -4.85
C LEU A 78 12.53 -0.06 -6.27
N THR A 79 12.99 0.76 -7.22
CA THR A 79 12.56 0.69 -8.62
C THR A 79 13.77 0.54 -9.53
N PHE A 80 13.70 -0.39 -10.47
CA PHE A 80 14.67 -0.56 -11.55
C PHE A 80 14.01 -0.22 -12.90
N LYS A 81 14.61 0.69 -13.67
CA LYS A 81 14.05 1.28 -14.90
C LYS A 81 14.97 1.05 -16.12
N PRO A 82 15.05 -0.16 -16.66
CA PRO A 82 15.72 -0.38 -17.95
C PRO A 82 14.91 0.28 -19.08
N SER A 83 15.53 0.43 -20.26
CA SER A 83 14.90 1.11 -21.41
C SER A 83 13.60 0.45 -21.89
N TRP A 84 13.42 -0.85 -21.64
CA TRP A 84 12.27 -1.65 -22.09
C TRP A 84 11.20 -1.86 -21.03
N GLY A 85 11.41 -1.35 -19.79
CA GLY A 85 10.41 -1.53 -18.75
C GLY A 85 10.74 -0.87 -17.42
N GLU A 86 9.93 -1.17 -16.43
CA GLU A 86 10.12 -0.78 -15.04
C GLU A 86 9.73 -1.94 -14.13
N PHE A 87 10.48 -2.13 -13.05
CA PHE A 87 10.25 -3.15 -12.03
C PHE A 87 10.37 -2.50 -10.67
N GLY A 88 9.50 -2.86 -9.76
CA GLY A 88 9.54 -2.32 -8.41
C GLY A 88 9.29 -3.37 -7.35
N LEU A 89 10.00 -3.22 -6.23
CA LEU A 89 9.69 -3.87 -4.97
C LEU A 89 9.33 -2.79 -3.97
N TRP A 90 8.39 -3.08 -3.10
CA TRP A 90 8.03 -2.16 -2.03
C TRP A 90 7.65 -2.93 -0.77
N GLU A 91 7.79 -2.26 0.34
CA GLU A 91 7.24 -2.63 1.63
C GLU A 91 6.56 -1.43 2.25
N SER A 92 5.53 -1.68 3.02
CA SER A 92 4.82 -0.66 3.79
C SER A 92 4.51 -1.19 5.18
N LEU A 93 4.41 -0.28 6.13
CA LEU A 93 4.05 -0.60 7.49
C LEU A 93 3.14 0.49 8.06
N ILE A 94 2.03 0.09 8.66
CA ILE A 94 1.08 0.98 9.32
C ILE A 94 1.10 0.70 10.81
N TYR A 95 1.22 1.76 11.60
CA TYR A 95 1.18 1.71 13.05
C TYR A 95 0.38 2.85 13.65
N SER A 96 -0.14 2.66 14.85
CA SER A 96 -1.04 3.61 15.49
C SER A 96 -0.93 3.59 17.02
N ASN A 97 -1.73 4.47 17.66
CA ASN A 97 -1.88 4.57 19.12
C ASN A 97 -0.59 4.92 19.88
N ARG A 98 0.39 5.49 19.20
CA ARG A 98 1.64 5.98 19.79
C ARG A 98 2.25 7.08 18.93
N GLY A 99 3.22 7.80 19.48
CA GLY A 99 4.01 8.77 18.73
C GLY A 99 4.86 8.12 17.63
N ILE A 100 5.58 8.95 16.89
CA ILE A 100 6.48 8.50 15.82
C ILE A 100 7.50 7.51 16.39
N ASP A 101 7.57 6.33 15.79
CA ASP A 101 8.50 5.27 16.16
C ASP A 101 9.79 5.41 15.34
N MET A 102 10.90 5.68 16.06
CA MET A 102 12.21 5.92 15.44
C MET A 102 12.72 4.70 14.65
N ALA A 103 12.28 3.49 15.01
CA ALA A 103 12.65 2.28 14.29
C ALA A 103 12.13 2.28 12.85
N TYR A 104 10.99 2.94 12.61
CA TYR A 104 10.37 3.05 11.28
C TYR A 104 10.77 4.32 10.52
N LEU A 105 11.58 5.18 11.12
CA LEU A 105 12.22 6.32 10.45
C LEU A 105 13.54 5.97 9.78
N ASN A 106 14.08 4.78 10.04
CA ASN A 106 15.34 4.36 9.43
C ASN A 106 15.09 3.95 7.95
N PRO A 107 15.57 4.72 6.97
CA PRO A 107 15.32 4.45 5.56
C PRO A 107 16.07 3.23 5.01
N LEU A 108 16.93 2.61 5.80
CA LEU A 108 17.72 1.45 5.39
C LEU A 108 17.28 0.16 6.07
N SER A 109 16.36 0.23 7.02
CA SER A 109 15.84 -0.96 7.69
C SER A 109 14.83 -1.69 6.81
N PHE A 110 14.78 -3.02 6.93
CA PHE A 110 13.70 -3.82 6.35
C PHE A 110 12.51 -3.81 7.32
N LEU A 111 11.41 -3.15 6.92
CA LEU A 111 10.28 -2.86 7.82
C LEU A 111 9.65 -4.12 8.41
N LYS A 112 9.51 -5.20 7.62
CA LYS A 112 8.98 -6.47 8.13
C LYS A 112 9.86 -7.08 9.22
N SER A 113 11.19 -6.98 9.10
CA SER A 113 12.11 -7.45 10.15
C SER A 113 12.02 -6.59 11.41
N VAL A 114 11.87 -5.28 11.25
CA VAL A 114 11.69 -4.36 12.38
C VAL A 114 10.39 -4.66 13.10
N GLU A 115 9.28 -4.82 12.38
CA GLU A 115 7.98 -5.20 12.94
C GLU A 115 8.08 -6.50 13.73
N HIS A 116 8.69 -7.52 13.15
CA HIS A 116 8.89 -8.80 13.83
C HIS A 116 9.69 -8.67 15.13
N SER A 117 10.75 -7.86 15.15
CA SER A 117 11.51 -7.56 16.35
C SER A 117 10.70 -6.83 17.43
N LEU A 118 9.66 -6.09 17.02
CA LEU A 118 8.71 -5.39 17.88
C LEU A 118 7.44 -6.22 18.19
N ARG A 119 7.49 -7.53 17.98
CA ARG A 119 6.45 -8.53 18.31
C ARG A 119 5.20 -8.45 17.43
N ASP A 120 5.36 -8.17 16.15
CA ASP A 120 4.28 -8.17 15.13
C ASP A 120 3.02 -7.39 15.56
N ARG A 121 3.22 -6.26 16.23
CA ARG A 121 2.13 -5.42 16.76
C ARG A 121 1.51 -4.49 15.72
N ASP A 122 2.18 -4.31 14.60
CA ASP A 122 1.84 -3.36 13.56
C ASP A 122 1.36 -4.12 12.30
N ASN A 123 1.03 -3.40 11.24
CA ASN A 123 0.55 -4.00 10.01
C ASN A 123 1.54 -3.73 8.88
N SER A 124 2.32 -4.71 8.51
CA SER A 124 3.25 -4.63 7.40
C SER A 124 2.75 -5.38 6.18
N ALA A 125 3.02 -4.83 5.02
CA ALA A 125 2.76 -5.46 3.74
C ALA A 125 3.93 -5.24 2.80
N MET A 126 4.06 -6.10 1.80
CA MET A 126 5.08 -5.98 0.77
C MET A 126 4.51 -6.32 -0.60
N GLY A 127 5.20 -5.95 -1.64
CA GLY A 127 4.76 -6.29 -2.98
C GLY A 127 5.80 -6.01 -4.05
N ALA A 128 5.43 -6.43 -5.24
CA ALA A 128 6.22 -6.24 -6.43
C ALA A 128 5.33 -5.76 -7.57
N TRP A 129 5.92 -5.06 -8.52
CA TRP A 129 5.24 -4.68 -9.74
C TRP A 129 6.19 -4.63 -10.92
N ALA A 130 5.63 -4.80 -12.11
CA ALA A 130 6.34 -4.71 -13.37
C ALA A 130 5.50 -3.98 -14.42
N SER A 131 6.17 -3.23 -15.28
CA SER A 131 5.59 -2.61 -16.46
C SER A 131 6.57 -2.76 -17.61
N VAL A 132 6.20 -3.52 -18.64
CA VAL A 132 7.09 -3.84 -19.78
C VAL A 132 6.46 -3.44 -21.09
N ARG A 133 7.30 -3.11 -22.07
CA ARG A 133 6.89 -2.80 -23.44
C ARG A 133 7.57 -3.79 -24.40
N PRO A 134 7.03 -5.02 -24.51
CA PRO A 134 7.66 -6.08 -25.29
C PRO A 134 7.63 -5.79 -26.81
N PHE A 135 6.64 -5.03 -27.27
CA PHE A 135 6.46 -4.67 -28.67
C PHE A 135 6.04 -3.21 -28.81
N LYS A 136 6.17 -2.68 -30.01
CA LYS A 136 5.66 -1.34 -30.34
C LYS A 136 4.15 -1.28 -30.04
N ASN A 137 3.74 -0.23 -29.36
CA ASN A 137 2.34 0.03 -29.01
C ASN A 137 1.71 -0.96 -28.01
N VAL A 138 2.47 -1.91 -27.44
CA VAL A 138 1.97 -2.85 -26.43
C VAL A 138 2.65 -2.56 -25.11
N GLN A 139 1.86 -2.40 -24.05
CA GLN A 139 2.33 -2.32 -22.67
C GLN A 139 1.65 -3.41 -21.83
N ILE A 140 2.43 -4.15 -21.07
CA ILE A 140 1.95 -5.13 -20.10
C ILE A 140 2.33 -4.62 -18.72
N LYS A 141 1.37 -4.65 -17.79
CA LYS A 141 1.57 -4.28 -16.39
C LYS A 141 1.06 -5.38 -15.50
N GLY A 142 1.71 -5.54 -14.35
CA GLY A 142 1.22 -6.43 -13.31
C GLY A 142 1.78 -6.04 -11.96
N SER A 143 1.02 -6.35 -10.91
CA SER A 143 1.46 -6.15 -9.54
C SER A 143 0.98 -7.27 -8.64
N TYR A 144 1.73 -7.49 -7.58
CA TYR A 144 1.44 -8.43 -6.52
C TYR A 144 1.55 -7.72 -5.18
N PHE A 145 0.55 -7.90 -4.35
CA PHE A 145 0.47 -7.43 -2.98
C PHE A 145 0.45 -8.62 -2.05
N LEU A 146 1.24 -8.58 -1.00
CA LEU A 146 1.33 -9.59 0.03
C LEU A 146 1.20 -8.93 1.40
N ASP A 147 0.15 -9.25 2.13
CA ASP A 147 -0.10 -8.80 3.49
C ASP A 147 0.48 -9.82 4.49
N ASP A 148 -0.07 -11.02 4.49
CA ASP A 148 0.39 -12.14 5.31
C ASP A 148 0.62 -13.39 4.48
N LEU A 149 1.63 -14.18 4.84
CA LEU A 149 1.94 -15.44 4.18
C LEU A 149 2.49 -16.48 5.15
N VAL A 150 1.84 -17.62 5.20
CA VAL A 150 2.37 -18.83 5.85
C VAL A 150 2.93 -19.73 4.76
N PHE A 151 4.26 -19.76 4.62
CA PHE A 151 4.95 -20.46 3.52
C PHE A 151 4.57 -21.93 3.38
N SER A 152 4.39 -22.65 4.50
CA SER A 152 3.99 -24.06 4.50
C SER A 152 2.56 -24.32 4.01
N LEU A 153 1.74 -23.27 3.88
CA LEU A 153 0.35 -23.34 3.47
C LEU A 153 0.08 -22.61 2.14
N ILE A 154 1.13 -22.33 1.38
CA ILE A 154 1.00 -21.78 0.03
C ILE A 154 0.26 -22.78 -0.87
N GLY A 155 -0.73 -22.27 -1.61
CA GLY A 155 -1.55 -23.08 -2.52
C GLY A 155 -2.71 -23.83 -1.84
N THR A 156 -2.92 -23.59 -0.54
CA THR A 156 -4.12 -24.01 0.17
C THR A 156 -5.10 -22.85 0.35
N ASP A 157 -6.33 -23.15 0.73
CA ASP A 157 -7.35 -22.14 1.07
C ASP A 157 -7.18 -21.59 2.49
N TYR A 158 -5.95 -21.56 3.01
CA TYR A 158 -5.67 -21.03 4.33
C TYR A 158 -6.00 -19.54 4.40
N TRP A 159 -6.93 -19.17 5.25
CA TRP A 159 -7.53 -17.85 5.34
C TRP A 159 -6.53 -16.70 5.64
N SER A 160 -5.40 -17.01 6.27
CA SER A 160 -4.37 -16.02 6.62
C SER A 160 -3.35 -15.78 5.49
N ASN A 161 -3.43 -16.50 4.37
CA ASN A 161 -2.64 -16.18 3.18
C ASN A 161 -3.32 -15.04 2.42
N LYS A 162 -2.99 -13.82 2.83
CA LYS A 162 -3.61 -12.58 2.34
C LYS A 162 -2.78 -11.98 1.22
N ALA A 163 -3.32 -11.98 0.03
CA ALA A 163 -2.66 -11.45 -1.15
C ALA A 163 -3.66 -10.83 -2.13
N ALA A 164 -3.14 -9.99 -3.01
CA ALA A 164 -3.87 -9.49 -4.17
C ALA A 164 -2.92 -9.40 -5.36
N PHE A 165 -3.46 -9.53 -6.57
CA PHE A 165 -2.68 -9.28 -7.77
C PHE A 165 -3.54 -8.70 -8.88
N ASN A 166 -2.89 -7.98 -9.79
CA ASN A 166 -3.47 -7.59 -11.05
C ASN A 166 -2.50 -7.83 -12.19
N ILE A 167 -3.04 -8.03 -13.38
CA ILE A 167 -2.30 -8.07 -14.63
C ILE A 167 -3.15 -7.44 -15.72
N GLY A 168 -2.54 -6.62 -16.56
CA GLY A 168 -3.23 -5.95 -17.64
C GLY A 168 -2.36 -5.78 -18.87
N VAL A 169 -3.02 -5.65 -20.01
CA VAL A 169 -2.40 -5.34 -21.30
C VAL A 169 -3.10 -4.12 -21.89
N GLN A 170 -2.31 -3.23 -22.47
CA GLN A 170 -2.77 -2.08 -23.24
C GLN A 170 -2.16 -2.13 -24.63
N TYR A 171 -2.98 -1.83 -25.63
CA TYR A 171 -2.57 -1.67 -27.01
C TYR A 171 -3.02 -0.30 -27.55
N SER A 172 -2.06 0.48 -28.05
CA SER A 172 -2.33 1.77 -28.71
C SER A 172 -2.37 1.58 -30.22
N THR A 173 -3.51 1.75 -30.83
CA THR A 173 -3.67 1.57 -32.27
C THR A 173 -3.02 2.74 -33.05
N PRO A 174 -2.58 2.52 -34.31
CA PRO A 174 -2.13 3.60 -35.18
C PRO A 174 -3.20 4.68 -35.47
N LEU A 175 -4.46 4.34 -35.23
CA LEU A 175 -5.62 5.25 -35.44
C LEU A 175 -5.87 6.17 -34.22
N GLY A 176 -5.03 6.13 -33.19
CA GLY A 176 -5.20 6.95 -31.99
C GLY A 176 -6.22 6.40 -30.98
N VAL A 177 -6.60 5.13 -31.10
CA VAL A 177 -7.46 4.43 -30.13
C VAL A 177 -6.61 3.61 -29.19
N ASP A 178 -6.79 3.78 -27.88
CA ASP A 178 -6.19 2.96 -26.85
C ASP A 178 -7.21 1.93 -26.33
N ALA A 179 -6.83 0.67 -26.33
CA ALA A 179 -7.59 -0.43 -25.73
C ALA A 179 -6.80 -1.03 -24.57
N ALA A 180 -7.44 -1.24 -23.43
CA ALA A 180 -6.83 -1.87 -22.27
C ALA A 180 -7.76 -2.93 -21.67
N LEU A 181 -7.17 -4.04 -21.24
CA LEU A 181 -7.83 -5.10 -20.48
C LEU A 181 -7.01 -5.35 -19.22
N GLU A 182 -7.67 -5.40 -18.08
CA GLU A 182 -7.03 -5.72 -16.79
C GLU A 182 -7.85 -6.76 -16.04
N TYR A 183 -7.16 -7.72 -15.45
CA TYR A 183 -7.70 -8.69 -14.52
C TYR A 183 -7.10 -8.47 -13.15
N ALA A 184 -7.94 -8.40 -12.12
CA ALA A 184 -7.52 -8.29 -10.73
C ALA A 184 -8.19 -9.34 -9.87
N LYS A 185 -7.45 -9.86 -8.89
CA LYS A 185 -7.97 -10.77 -7.86
C LYS A 185 -7.46 -10.35 -6.50
N VAL A 186 -8.38 -10.22 -5.56
CA VAL A 186 -8.11 -9.99 -4.14
C VAL A 186 -8.57 -11.21 -3.39
N PHE A 187 -7.68 -11.80 -2.58
CA PHE A 187 -8.04 -12.94 -1.75
C PHE A 187 -8.82 -12.47 -0.51
N PRO A 188 -9.63 -13.33 0.10
CA PRO A 188 -10.36 -13.00 1.32
C PRO A 188 -9.43 -12.45 2.41
N TYR A 189 -9.94 -11.50 3.19
CA TYR A 189 -9.24 -10.87 4.31
C TYR A 189 -7.96 -10.07 3.97
N THR A 190 -7.53 -10.01 2.70
CA THR A 190 -6.50 -9.06 2.25
C THR A 190 -6.92 -7.64 2.64
N PHE A 191 -6.00 -6.81 3.12
CA PHE A 191 -6.23 -5.47 3.67
C PHE A 191 -6.93 -5.42 5.03
N SER A 192 -7.32 -6.56 5.62
CA SER A 192 -7.86 -6.60 6.98
C SER A 192 -6.74 -6.82 8.00
N HIS A 193 -6.87 -6.21 9.17
CA HIS A 193 -5.97 -6.41 10.29
C HIS A 193 -6.77 -6.59 11.57
N PHE A 194 -6.28 -7.46 12.49
CA PHE A 194 -6.97 -7.72 13.77
C PHE A 194 -7.08 -6.45 14.63
N ASN A 195 -6.11 -5.56 14.56
CA ASN A 195 -6.20 -4.23 15.13
C ASN A 195 -6.72 -3.26 14.06
N VAL A 196 -7.97 -2.87 14.18
CA VAL A 196 -8.67 -1.98 13.23
C VAL A 196 -7.92 -0.65 13.03
N GLN A 197 -7.22 -0.14 14.06
CA GLN A 197 -6.44 1.08 13.95
C GLN A 197 -5.27 0.94 12.97
N ASN A 198 -4.73 -0.27 12.80
CA ASN A 198 -3.62 -0.56 11.89
C ASN A 198 -4.10 -1.05 10.51
N ALA A 199 -5.40 -1.05 10.23
CA ALA A 199 -5.89 -1.36 8.89
C ALA A 199 -5.37 -0.35 7.85
N THR A 200 -5.33 -0.77 6.58
CA THR A 200 -4.84 0.04 5.45
C THR A 200 -5.81 1.15 5.04
N THR A 201 -6.19 1.97 6.03
CA THR A 201 -7.15 3.07 5.86
C THR A 201 -6.56 4.39 6.33
N ASN A 202 -7.05 5.49 5.76
CA ASN A 202 -6.84 6.84 6.23
C ASN A 202 -8.22 7.47 6.45
N ASP A 203 -8.52 7.89 7.68
CA ASP A 203 -9.85 8.38 8.08
C ASP A 203 -10.99 7.39 7.72
N GLY A 204 -10.76 6.10 7.93
CA GLY A 204 -11.72 5.05 7.59
C GLY A 204 -11.86 4.75 6.09
N LEU A 205 -11.21 5.52 5.22
CA LEU A 205 -11.21 5.29 3.77
C LEU A 205 -10.05 4.39 3.37
N GLN A 206 -10.32 3.43 2.51
CA GLN A 206 -9.31 2.50 2.00
C GLN A 206 -8.23 3.24 1.20
N MET A 207 -6.95 2.95 1.47
CA MET A 207 -5.81 3.57 0.78
C MET A 207 -5.32 2.75 -0.43
N LEU A 208 -5.67 1.47 -0.51
CA LEU A 208 -5.19 0.53 -1.51
C LEU A 208 -6.29 0.09 -2.47
#